data_c929a4f0bc84bf01e3145a8e8519dca1
#
_entry.id   c929a4f0bc84bf01e3145a8e8519dca1
#
_cell.length_a   1.000
_cell.length_b   1.000
_cell.length_c   1.000
_cell.angle_alpha   90.00
_cell.angle_beta   90.00
_cell.angle_gamma   90.00
#
_symmetry.space_group_name_H-M   'P 1'
#
loop_
_entity.id
_entity.type
_entity.pdbx_description
1 polymer ?
#
loop_
_entity_poly.entity_id
_entity_poly.type
_entity_poly.pdbx_seq_one_letter_code
_entity_poly.pdbx_strand_id
1 'polypeptide(L)' 'MKRSKFTYEQILAIVREGEAGRKVADLVRTHGITEQTYYRWKAKYGGMELSEMQRLAGAGR' A
#
# COMPACT_ATOMS: atom_id res chain seq x y z
N MET A 1 17.60 -7.81 1.35
CA MET A 1 17.21 -7.52 1.32
C MET A 1 16.37 -7.11 1.11
N LYS A 2 15.91 -7.04 0.82
CA LYS A 2 15.24 -6.67 0.63
C LYS A 2 14.14 -6.57 0.94
N ARG A 3 13.69 -6.21 1.19
CA ARG A 3 12.68 -6.11 1.61
C ARG A 3 11.86 -5.21 1.02
N SER A 4 10.77 -4.86 1.39
CA SER A 4 9.89 -3.89 0.83
C SER A 4 10.57 -2.54 0.73
N LYS A 5 10.59 -1.96 -0.45
CA LYS A 5 11.16 -0.66 -0.64
C LYS A 5 10.14 0.43 -0.54
N PHE A 6 8.91 0.10 -0.22
CA PHE A 6 7.82 1.06 -0.26
C PHE A 6 7.62 1.67 1.11
N THR A 7 7.53 3.00 1.14
CA THR A 7 7.17 3.69 2.36
C THR A 7 5.66 3.62 2.54
N TYR A 8 5.21 3.99 3.74
CA TYR A 8 3.78 4.02 3.99
C TYR A 8 3.07 4.99 3.06
N GLU A 9 3.73 6.09 2.73
CA GLU A 9 3.16 7.04 1.77
C GLU A 9 2.94 6.38 0.42
N GLN A 10 3.91 5.60 -0.02
CA GLN A 10 3.79 4.94 -1.31
C GLN A 10 2.71 3.87 -1.28
N ILE A 11 2.67 3.11 -0.20
CA ILE A 11 1.65 2.07 -0.06
C ILE A 11 0.26 2.70 -0.10
N LEU A 12 0.09 3.77 0.64
CA LEU A 12 -1.21 4.43 0.68
C LEU A 12 -1.59 5.00 -0.67
N ALA A 13 -0.61 5.59 -1.37
CA ALA A 13 -0.88 6.14 -2.69
C ALA A 13 -1.32 5.04 -3.65
N ILE A 14 -0.66 3.89 -3.60
CA ILE A 14 -1.02 2.78 -4.48
C ILE A 14 -2.43 2.29 -4.18
N VAL A 15 -2.74 2.14 -2.91
CA VAL A 15 -4.07 1.67 -2.52
C VAL A 15 -5.12 2.67 -2.96
N ARG A 16 -4.85 3.96 -2.79
CA ARG A 16 -5.81 4.98 -3.18
C ARG A 16 -6.01 5.03 -4.68
N GLU A 17 -4.96 4.82 -5.45
CA GLU A 17 -5.11 4.77 -6.90
C GLU A 17 -6.05 3.65 -7.31
N GLY A 18 -5.93 2.51 -6.67
CA GLY A 18 -6.82 1.40 -6.96
C GLY A 18 -8.25 1.72 -6.59
N GLU A 19 -8.44 2.40 -5.47
CA GLU A 19 -9.78 2.77 -5.05
C GLU A 19 -10.39 3.84 -5.93
N ALA A 20 -9.54 4.63 -6.57
CA ALA A 20 -10.00 5.68 -7.47
C ALA A 20 -10.45 5.13 -8.82
N GLY A 21 -10.27 3.85 -9.07
CA GLY A 21 -10.74 3.24 -10.29
C GLY A 21 -9.66 2.69 -11.18
N ARG A 22 -8.41 2.78 -10.77
CA ARG A 22 -7.34 2.22 -11.57
C ARG A 22 -7.37 0.70 -11.52
N LYS A 23 -6.94 0.09 -12.61
CA LYS A 23 -6.93 -1.35 -12.67
C LYS A 23 -5.78 -1.89 -11.85
N VAL A 24 -6.06 -2.94 -11.09
CA VAL A 24 -5.02 -3.55 -10.26
C VAL A 24 -3.87 -4.04 -11.11
N ALA A 25 -4.17 -4.59 -12.28
CA ALA A 25 -3.11 -5.08 -13.16
C ALA A 25 -2.14 -3.97 -13.53
N ASP A 26 -2.67 -2.77 -13.78
CA ASP A 26 -1.82 -1.64 -14.11
C ASP A 26 -0.99 -1.21 -12.91
N LEU A 27 -1.61 -1.19 -11.75
CA LEU A 27 -0.92 -0.77 -10.55
C LEU A 27 0.23 -1.70 -10.21
N VAL A 28 -0.01 -2.99 -10.26
CA VAL A 28 1.05 -3.93 -9.90
C VAL A 28 2.19 -3.86 -10.90
N ARG A 29 1.88 -3.64 -12.16
CA ARG A 29 2.91 -3.52 -13.17
C ARG A 29 3.71 -2.22 -12.98
N THR A 30 3.00 -1.13 -12.77
CA THR A 30 3.63 0.16 -12.62
C THR A 30 4.56 0.21 -11.42
N HIS A 31 4.12 -0.39 -10.32
CA HIS A 31 4.85 -0.31 -9.06
C HIS A 31 5.72 -1.53 -8.79
N GLY A 32 5.65 -2.54 -9.65
CA GLY A 32 6.49 -3.71 -9.49
C GLY A 32 6.09 -4.59 -8.33
N ILE A 33 4.81 -4.67 -8.05
CA ILE A 33 4.30 -5.52 -6.98
C ILE A 33 3.39 -6.57 -7.58
N THR A 34 2.90 -7.48 -6.73
CA THR A 34 1.97 -8.49 -7.18
C THR A 34 0.56 -8.08 -6.78
N GLU A 35 -0.42 -8.71 -7.43
CA GLU A 35 -1.81 -8.46 -7.07
C GLU A 35 -2.05 -8.86 -5.62
N GLN A 36 -1.43 -9.94 -5.20
CA GLN A 36 -1.58 -10.37 -3.83
C GLN A 36 -1.10 -9.31 -2.85
N THR A 37 0.01 -8.69 -3.16
CA THR A 37 0.54 -7.61 -2.33
C THR A 37 -0.44 -6.45 -2.27
N TYR A 38 -1.00 -6.08 -3.43
CA TYR A 38 -1.94 -4.98 -3.48
C TYR A 38 -3.16 -5.27 -2.61
N TYR A 39 -3.73 -6.45 -2.74
CA TYR A 39 -4.92 -6.78 -1.97
C TYR A 39 -4.63 -6.87 -0.48
N ARG A 40 -3.44 -7.32 -0.14
CA ARG A 40 -3.02 -7.34 1.26
C ARG A 40 -2.98 -5.92 1.81
N TRP A 41 -2.37 -5.01 1.04
CA TRP A 41 -2.29 -3.63 1.47
C TRP A 41 -3.67 -3.01 1.58
N LYS A 42 -4.52 -3.31 0.61
CA LYS A 42 -5.85 -2.75 0.63
C LYS A 42 -6.64 -3.23 1.85
N ALA A 43 -6.52 -4.49 2.18
CA ALA A 43 -7.22 -5.02 3.33
C ALA A 43 -6.67 -4.45 4.63
N LYS A 44 -5.37 -4.22 4.66
CA LYS A 44 -4.73 -3.79 5.89
C LYS A 44 -4.78 -2.27 6.07
N TYR A 45 -4.59 -1.55 4.98
CA TYR A 45 -4.45 -0.09 5.06
C TYR A 45 -5.55 0.67 4.36
N GLY A 46 -6.45 -0.01 3.70
CA GLY A 46 -7.51 0.67 2.98
C GLY A 46 -8.33 1.52 3.92
N GLY A 47 -8.52 2.78 3.57
CA GLY A 47 -9.29 3.67 4.39
C GLY A 47 -8.51 4.33 5.50
N MET A 48 -7.25 3.97 5.67
CA MET A 48 -6.44 4.59 6.71
C MET A 48 -5.74 5.82 6.17
N GLU A 49 -5.42 6.71 7.07
CA GLU A 49 -4.62 7.87 6.74
C GLU A 49 -3.16 7.58 7.03
N LEU A 50 -2.29 8.39 6.43
CA LEU A 50 -0.87 8.17 6.61
C LEU A 50 -0.47 8.20 8.08
N SER A 51 -1.03 9.12 8.83
CA SER A 51 -0.69 9.22 10.24
C SER A 51 -1.10 7.96 10.99
N GLU A 52 -2.22 7.37 10.61
CA GLU A 52 -2.65 6.15 11.26
C GLU A 52 -1.73 5.00 10.94
N MET A 53 -1.27 4.93 9.70
CA MET A 53 -0.33 3.88 9.31
C MET A 53 0.98 4.01 10.08
N GLN A 54 1.45 5.24 10.20
CA GLN A 54 2.69 5.49 10.92
C GLN A 54 2.54 5.17 12.40
N ARG A 55 1.38 5.45 12.95
CA ARG A 55 1.11 5.14 14.34
C ARG A 55 1.14 3.63 14.58
N LEU A 56 0.56 2.86 13.66
CA LEU A 56 0.58 1.42 13.79
C LEU A 56 2.00 0.90 13.82
N ALA A 57 2.81 1.40 12.89
CA ALA A 57 4.20 0.96 12.82
C ALA A 57 4.96 1.41 14.05
N GLY A 58 4.71 2.64 14.48
CA GLY A 58 5.43 3.17 15.62
C GLY A 58 5.04 2.51 16.92
N ALA A 59 3.81 2.05 17.00
CA ALA A 59 3.34 1.43 18.23
C ALA A 59 4.14 0.17 18.54
N GLY A 60 4.72 -0.41 17.51
CA GLY A 60 5.50 -1.61 17.73
C GLY A 60 6.91 -1.36 18.22
N ARG A 61 7.27 -0.11 18.33
CA ARG A 61 8.65 0.24 18.71
C ARG A 61 8.76 0.45 20.17
#